data_ac760a151f8a99fa862123f42ce88190
#
_entry.id   ac760a151f8a99fa862123f42ce88190
#
_cell.length_a   1.000
_cell.length_b   1.000
_cell.length_c   1.000
_cell.angle_alpha   90.00
_cell.angle_beta   90.00
_cell.angle_gamma   90.00
#
_symmetry.space_group_name_H-M   'P 1'
#
loop_
_entity.id
_entity.type
_entity.pdbx_description
1 polymer ?
#
loop_
_entity_poly.entity_id
_entity_poly.type
_entity_poly.pdbx_seq_one_letter_code
_entity_poly.pdbx_strand_id
1 'polypeptide(L)'
;LNNKNMLISDTVGFIRKLPYQLIESFKSTLDDILDSDILLHVVDLSSDNFEKHIDVVNKTLFEIGASNKTQVLVFNKIDKLNNKLKTNKNSFLSLEQTWMNKNNNKSVFISAYKKTNIEKLKKTILI
;
A
#
# COMPACT_ATOMS: atom_id res chain seq x y z
N LEU A 1 9.56 -2.92 -19.03
CA LEU A 1 10.76 -2.69 -18.23
C LEU A 1 11.55 -3.97 -18.07
N ASN A 2 12.60 -4.10 -18.85
CA ASN A 2 13.61 -5.17 -18.72
C ASN A 2 13.09 -6.61 -18.79
N ASN A 3 12.03 -6.86 -19.53
CA ASN A 3 11.49 -8.21 -19.81
C ASN A 3 11.26 -9.08 -18.57
N LYS A 4 11.05 -8.48 -17.42
CA LYS A 4 10.65 -9.24 -16.23
C LYS A 4 9.13 -9.41 -16.20
N ASN A 5 8.71 -10.64 -16.13
CA ASN A 5 7.29 -10.95 -15.98
C ASN A 5 6.92 -10.87 -14.51
N MET A 6 5.82 -10.19 -14.21
CA MET A 6 5.25 -10.11 -12.87
C MET A 6 3.85 -10.68 -12.89
N LEU A 7 3.54 -11.47 -11.87
CA LEU A 7 2.17 -11.88 -11.61
C LEU A 7 1.61 -10.98 -10.51
N ILE A 8 0.51 -10.34 -10.79
CA ILE A 8 -0.17 -9.46 -9.83
C ILE A 8 -1.46 -10.13 -9.41
N SER A 9 -1.61 -10.34 -8.10
CA SER A 9 -2.86 -10.85 -7.51
C SER A 9 -3.55 -9.73 -6.76
N ASP A 10 -4.83 -9.54 -7.03
CA ASP A 10 -5.64 -8.60 -6.29
C ASP A 10 -6.38 -9.34 -5.18
N THR A 11 -6.31 -8.81 -3.98
CA THR A 11 -7.01 -9.40 -2.84
C THR A 11 -8.40 -8.83 -2.70
N VAL A 12 -9.32 -9.64 -2.18
CA VAL A 12 -10.61 -9.12 -1.71
C VAL A 12 -10.28 -8.24 -0.50
N GLY A 13 -10.56 -6.96 -0.58
CA GLY A 13 -10.09 -5.91 0.32
C GLY A 13 -9.90 -6.31 1.78
N PHE A 14 -8.88 -5.78 2.41
CA PHE A 14 -8.60 -5.99 3.83
C PHE A 14 -9.68 -5.31 4.66
N ILE A 15 -10.70 -6.07 5.05
CA ILE A 15 -11.83 -5.55 5.79
C ILE A 15 -11.47 -5.55 7.28
N ARG A 16 -11.83 -4.46 7.98
CA ARG A 16 -11.51 -4.21 9.40
C ARG A 16 -12.00 -5.30 10.35
N LYS A 17 -13.05 -6.01 9.99
CA LYS A 17 -13.58 -7.16 10.71
C LYS A 17 -13.97 -8.19 9.70
N LEU A 18 -13.21 -9.28 9.64
CA LEU A 18 -13.61 -10.42 8.82
C LEU A 18 -14.68 -11.19 9.58
N PRO A 19 -15.92 -11.22 9.09
CA PRO A 19 -16.91 -12.13 9.67
C PRO A 19 -16.38 -13.56 9.54
N TYR A 20 -16.52 -14.36 10.57
CA TYR A 20 -16.15 -15.78 10.55
C TYR A 20 -16.73 -16.52 9.35
N GLN A 21 -17.81 -16.02 8.80
CA GLN A 21 -18.51 -16.60 7.65
C GLN A 21 -17.72 -16.49 6.34
N LEU A 22 -16.68 -15.66 6.28
CA LEU A 22 -15.84 -15.47 5.10
C LEU A 22 -14.46 -16.10 5.24
N ILE A 23 -14.27 -16.98 6.22
CA ILE A 23 -12.97 -17.60 6.51
C ILE A 23 -12.41 -18.34 5.28
N GLU A 24 -13.24 -19.02 4.50
CA GLU A 24 -12.77 -19.76 3.33
C GLU A 24 -12.29 -18.83 2.21
N SER A 25 -13.02 -17.76 1.93
CA SER A 25 -12.57 -16.74 0.97
C SER A 25 -11.29 -16.05 1.46
N PHE A 26 -11.17 -15.91 2.78
CA PHE A 26 -10.01 -15.30 3.40
C PHE A 26 -8.79 -16.23 3.34
N LYS A 27 -8.97 -17.55 3.40
CA LYS A 27 -7.86 -18.50 3.27
C LYS A 27 -7.16 -18.37 1.92
N SER A 28 -7.92 -18.22 0.83
CA SER A 28 -7.34 -17.98 -0.50
C SER A 28 -6.52 -16.70 -0.53
N THR A 29 -7.03 -15.64 0.09
CA THR A 29 -6.32 -14.37 0.20
C THR A 29 -5.06 -14.53 1.04
N LEU A 30 -5.11 -15.27 2.14
CA LEU A 30 -3.95 -15.58 2.98
C LEU A 30 -2.87 -16.31 2.21
N ASP A 31 -3.26 -17.34 1.44
CA ASP A 31 -2.33 -18.11 0.64
C ASP A 31 -1.64 -17.21 -0.40
N ASP A 32 -2.38 -16.34 -1.05
CA ASP A 32 -1.83 -15.38 -2.00
C ASP A 32 -0.80 -14.46 -1.33
N ILE A 33 -1.09 -13.98 -0.12
CA ILE A 33 -0.18 -13.12 0.63
C ILE A 33 1.09 -13.89 1.00
N LEU A 34 0.95 -15.09 1.54
CA LEU A 34 2.08 -15.89 2.00
C LEU A 34 2.96 -16.38 0.85
N ASP A 35 2.39 -16.60 -0.33
CA ASP A 35 3.11 -17.04 -1.52
C ASP A 35 3.75 -15.89 -2.30
N SER A 36 3.39 -14.65 -2.01
CA SER A 36 3.90 -13.49 -2.75
C SER A 36 5.34 -13.15 -2.37
N ASP A 37 6.07 -12.58 -3.32
CA ASP A 37 7.43 -12.09 -3.08
C ASP A 37 7.40 -10.67 -2.51
N ILE A 38 6.45 -9.85 -2.95
CA ILE A 38 6.33 -8.46 -2.56
C ILE A 38 4.85 -8.17 -2.29
N LEU A 39 4.59 -7.44 -1.22
CA LEU A 39 3.25 -6.96 -0.89
C LEU A 39 3.13 -5.49 -1.27
N LEU A 40 2.13 -5.16 -2.06
CA LEU A 40 1.78 -3.76 -2.30
C LEU A 40 0.67 -3.37 -1.33
N HIS A 41 1.00 -2.55 -0.36
CA HIS A 41 0.03 -2.04 0.59
C HIS A 41 -0.52 -0.71 0.06
N VAL A 42 -1.68 -0.78 -0.58
CA VAL A 42 -2.31 0.41 -1.18
C VAL A 42 -3.13 1.13 -0.13
N VAL A 43 -2.82 2.40 0.07
CA VAL A 43 -3.43 3.23 1.11
C VAL A 43 -4.15 4.40 0.45
N ASP A 44 -5.39 4.65 0.87
CA ASP A 44 -6.15 5.82 0.45
C ASP A 44 -5.69 7.02 1.27
N LEU A 45 -4.83 7.85 0.68
CA LEU A 45 -4.25 9.01 1.36
C LEU A 45 -5.29 10.10 1.64
N SER A 46 -6.42 10.09 0.95
CA SER A 46 -7.49 11.06 1.18
C SER A 46 -8.32 10.77 2.43
N SER A 47 -8.17 9.58 3.00
CA SER A 47 -8.85 9.20 4.23
C SER A 47 -8.19 9.86 5.45
N ASP A 48 -8.99 10.44 6.32
CA ASP A 48 -8.49 11.05 7.56
C ASP A 48 -7.88 10.02 8.52
N ASN A 49 -8.20 8.74 8.33
CA ASN A 49 -7.75 7.64 9.18
C ASN A 49 -6.72 6.74 8.49
N PHE A 50 -6.01 7.24 7.49
CA PHE A 50 -5.11 6.38 6.72
C PHE A 50 -4.01 5.75 7.57
N GLU A 51 -3.51 6.45 8.58
CA GLU A 51 -2.47 5.90 9.48
C GLU A 51 -3.00 4.73 10.30
N LYS A 52 -4.24 4.83 10.79
CA LYS A 52 -4.89 3.73 11.51
C LYS A 52 -5.11 2.52 10.60
N HIS A 53 -5.45 2.77 9.34
CA HIS A 53 -5.61 1.68 8.37
C HIS A 53 -4.29 0.95 8.14
N ILE A 54 -3.19 1.68 8.07
CA ILE A 54 -1.85 1.08 7.94
C ILE A 54 -1.54 0.22 9.15
N ASP A 55 -1.80 0.71 10.35
CA ASP A 55 -1.54 -0.03 11.59
C ASP A 55 -2.36 -1.33 11.67
N VAL A 56 -3.63 -1.27 11.28
CA VAL A 56 -4.51 -2.45 11.25
C VAL A 56 -3.96 -3.51 10.29
N VAL A 57 -3.56 -3.10 9.09
CA VAL A 57 -3.01 -4.03 8.10
C VAL A 57 -1.70 -4.63 8.60
N ASN A 58 -0.80 -3.83 9.15
CA ASN A 58 0.47 -4.31 9.68
C ASN A 58 0.27 -5.31 10.82
N LYS A 59 -0.68 -5.03 11.71
CA LYS A 59 -1.04 -5.94 12.79
C LYS A 59 -1.56 -7.27 12.23
N THR A 60 -2.44 -7.21 11.25
CA THR A 60 -2.99 -8.41 10.61
C THR A 60 -1.90 -9.21 9.92
N LEU A 61 -0.99 -8.57 9.20
CA LEU A 61 0.14 -9.25 8.55
C LEU A 61 1.04 -9.93 9.58
N PHE A 62 1.24 -9.30 10.72
CA PHE A 62 1.99 -9.91 11.82
C PHE A 62 1.28 -11.17 12.34
N GLU A 63 -0.02 -11.09 12.57
CA GLU A 63 -0.82 -12.21 13.09
C GLU A 63 -0.82 -13.43 12.16
N ILE A 64 -0.77 -13.21 10.84
CA ILE A 64 -0.77 -14.30 9.86
C ILE A 64 0.65 -14.78 9.48
N GLY A 65 1.69 -14.19 10.09
CA GLY A 65 3.06 -14.61 9.83
C GLY A 65 3.69 -14.01 8.58
N ALA A 66 3.16 -12.89 8.08
CA ALA A 66 3.63 -12.24 6.85
C ALA A 66 4.40 -10.94 7.13
N SER A 67 4.76 -10.64 8.36
CA SER A 67 5.43 -9.39 8.73
C SER A 67 6.84 -9.26 8.14
N ASN A 68 7.46 -10.37 7.78
CA ASN A 68 8.80 -10.38 7.19
C ASN A 68 8.80 -10.23 5.66
N LYS A 69 7.64 -10.15 5.04
CA LYS A 69 7.54 -9.94 3.59
C LYS A 69 7.97 -8.53 3.22
N THR A 70 8.62 -8.40 2.09
CA THR A 70 8.95 -7.08 1.53
C THR A 70 7.66 -6.35 1.19
N GLN A 71 7.50 -5.14 1.71
CA GLN A 71 6.32 -4.33 1.48
C GLN A 71 6.69 -3.03 0.78
N VAL A 72 5.84 -2.62 -0.15
CA VAL A 72 5.87 -1.29 -0.73
C VAL A 72 4.57 -0.59 -0.34
N LEU A 73 4.69 0.53 0.38
CA LEU A 73 3.54 1.37 0.70
C LEU A 73 3.20 2.25 -0.51
N VAL A 74 2.00 2.08 -1.03
CA VAL A 74 1.52 2.84 -2.18
C VAL A 74 0.43 3.79 -1.69
N PHE A 75 0.79 5.06 -1.51
CA PHE A 75 -0.18 6.08 -1.11
C PHE A 75 -0.89 6.59 -2.36
N ASN A 76 -2.13 6.15 -2.52
CA ASN A 76 -2.95 6.49 -3.68
C ASN A 76 -3.85 7.71 -3.38
N LYS A 77 -4.39 8.26 -4.44
CA LYS A 77 -5.33 9.39 -4.42
C LYS A 77 -4.71 10.71 -3.98
N ILE A 78 -3.44 10.94 -4.35
CA ILE A 78 -2.81 12.24 -4.08
C ILE A 78 -3.55 13.40 -4.77
N ASP A 79 -4.29 13.10 -5.85
CA ASP A 79 -5.15 14.07 -6.54
C ASP A 79 -6.31 14.57 -5.68
N LYS A 80 -6.70 13.80 -4.66
CA LYS A 80 -7.79 14.14 -3.74
C LYS A 80 -7.32 14.77 -2.44
N LEU A 81 -6.03 15.03 -2.29
CA LEU A 81 -5.54 15.73 -1.11
C LEU A 81 -6.24 17.08 -1.01
N ASN A 82 -6.69 17.42 0.21
CA ASN A 82 -7.43 18.64 0.41
C ASN A 82 -6.56 19.87 0.06
N ASN A 83 -7.21 20.98 -0.22
CA ASN A 83 -6.52 22.17 -0.72
C ASN A 83 -5.41 22.67 0.20
N LYS A 84 -5.49 22.43 1.50
CA LYS A 84 -4.41 22.80 2.44
C LYS A 84 -3.12 22.06 2.15
N LEU A 85 -3.19 20.75 1.86
CA LEU A 85 -2.02 19.95 1.53
C LEU A 85 -1.52 20.22 0.12
N LYS A 86 -2.42 20.54 -0.83
CA LYS A 86 -2.04 20.90 -2.19
C LYS A 86 -1.36 22.27 -2.28
N THR A 87 -1.80 23.23 -1.47
CA THR A 87 -1.25 24.57 -1.45
C THR A 87 0.01 24.69 -0.60
N ASN A 88 0.20 23.77 0.35
CA ASN A 88 1.37 23.74 1.21
C ASN A 88 2.32 22.62 0.75
N LYS A 89 3.18 22.93 -0.22
CA LYS A 89 4.17 21.98 -0.74
C LYS A 89 5.07 21.41 0.35
N ASN A 90 5.37 22.22 1.36
CA ASN A 90 6.22 21.79 2.47
C ASN A 90 5.56 20.68 3.30
N SER A 91 4.25 20.76 3.53
CA SER A 91 3.51 19.70 4.26
C SER A 91 3.48 18.39 3.50
N PHE A 92 3.29 18.46 2.17
CA PHE A 92 3.31 17.25 1.34
C PHE A 92 4.70 16.61 1.31
N LEU A 93 5.75 17.42 1.11
CA LEU A 93 7.13 16.92 1.10
C LEU A 93 7.53 16.33 2.46
N SER A 94 7.10 16.97 3.55
CA SER A 94 7.33 16.46 4.91
C SER A 94 6.67 15.10 5.12
N LEU A 95 5.43 14.96 4.67
CA LEU A 95 4.69 13.70 4.74
C LEU A 95 5.38 12.60 3.94
N GLU A 96 5.78 12.92 2.71
CA GLU A 96 6.49 11.99 1.84
C GLU A 96 7.80 11.52 2.47
N GLN A 97 8.61 12.45 2.98
CA GLN A 97 9.87 12.12 3.64
C GLN A 97 9.67 11.26 4.88
N THR A 98 8.66 11.58 5.69
CA THR A 98 8.36 10.84 6.91
C THR A 98 8.08 9.37 6.58
N TRP A 99 7.25 9.11 5.58
CA TRP A 99 6.90 7.74 5.22
C TRP A 99 8.02 7.01 4.49
N MET A 100 8.80 7.70 3.67
CA MET A 100 9.98 7.11 3.05
C MET A 100 11.00 6.68 4.10
N ASN A 101 11.20 7.49 5.14
CA ASN A 101 12.12 7.14 6.23
C ASN A 101 11.61 5.97 7.06
N LYS A 102 10.32 5.96 7.39
CA LYS A 102 9.72 4.86 8.17
C LYS A 102 9.77 3.53 7.44
N ASN A 103 9.71 3.54 6.12
CA ASN A 103 9.57 2.32 5.32
C ASN A 103 10.81 2.00 4.50
N ASN A 104 11.99 2.47 4.94
CA ASN A 104 13.27 2.24 4.25
C ASN A 104 13.20 2.64 2.76
N ASN A 105 12.60 3.79 2.48
CA ASN A 105 12.45 4.33 1.13
C ASN A 105 11.56 3.50 0.19
N LYS A 106 10.76 2.57 0.72
CA LYS A 106 9.83 1.77 -0.07
C LYS A 106 8.40 2.31 0.03
N SER A 107 8.27 3.61 -0.19
CA SER A 107 6.98 4.30 -0.24
C SER A 107 6.87 5.07 -1.55
N VAL A 108 5.72 4.98 -2.18
CA VAL A 108 5.44 5.71 -3.43
C VAL A 108 4.10 6.41 -3.31
N PHE A 109 4.07 7.66 -3.71
CA PHE A 109 2.86 8.47 -3.70
C PHE A 109 2.34 8.59 -5.13
N ILE A 110 1.13 8.12 -5.37
CA ILE A 110 0.56 8.04 -6.71
C ILE A 110 -0.86 8.60 -6.78
N SER A 111 -1.30 8.86 -8.00
CA SER A 111 -2.71 8.94 -8.33
C SER A 111 -2.97 7.95 -9.45
N ALA A 112 -3.64 6.85 -9.13
CA ALA A 112 -4.02 5.88 -10.15
C ALA A 112 -5.00 6.50 -11.14
N TYR A 113 -5.91 7.34 -10.65
CA TYR A 113 -6.91 8.01 -11.48
C TYR A 113 -6.26 8.95 -12.50
N LYS A 114 -5.28 9.75 -12.06
CA LYS A 114 -4.57 10.70 -12.93
C LYS A 114 -3.34 10.09 -13.59
N LYS A 115 -3.02 8.84 -13.30
CA LYS A 115 -1.82 8.13 -13.78
C LYS A 115 -0.52 8.82 -13.38
N THR A 116 -0.51 9.46 -12.21
CA THR A 116 0.66 10.16 -11.66
C THR A 116 1.59 9.17 -10.96
N ASN A 117 2.87 9.22 -11.25
CA ASN A 117 3.93 8.40 -10.61
C ASN A 117 3.79 6.89 -10.79
N ILE A 118 3.04 6.43 -11.77
CA ILE A 118 2.88 4.99 -12.05
C ILE A 118 4.22 4.37 -12.46
N GLU A 119 5.01 5.06 -13.27
CA GLU A 119 6.33 4.57 -13.67
C GLU A 119 7.29 4.47 -12.48
N LYS A 120 7.22 5.41 -11.54
CA LYS A 120 7.99 5.36 -10.31
C LYS A 120 7.60 4.15 -9.46
N LEU A 121 6.31 3.84 -9.39
CA LEU A 121 5.82 2.64 -8.70
C LEU A 121 6.39 1.37 -9.34
N LYS A 122 6.33 1.26 -10.66
CA LYS A 122 6.87 0.10 -11.38
C LYS A 122 8.36 -0.09 -11.09
N LYS A 123 9.14 0.97 -11.12
CA LYS A 123 10.56 0.92 -10.80
C LYS A 123 10.82 0.48 -9.36
N THR A 124 10.02 0.94 -8.42
CA THR A 124 10.15 0.57 -7.01
C THR A 124 9.88 -0.91 -6.80
N ILE A 125 8.90 -1.48 -7.49
CA ILE A 125 8.57 -2.90 -7.42
C ILE A 125 9.70 -3.77 -8.00
N LEU A 126 10.34 -3.31 -9.07
CA LEU A 126 11.32 -4.10 -9.82
C LEU A 126 12.74 -4.08 -9.24
N ILE A 127 12.96 -3.30 -8.22
CA ILE A 127 14.22 -3.31 -7.49
C ILE A 127 14.22 -4.49 -6.51
#